data_4942c5d30d2a732ba90c1d295745a19f
#
_entry.id   4942c5d30d2a732ba90c1d295745a19f
#
_cell.length_a   1.000
_cell.length_b   1.000
_cell.length_c   1.000
_cell.angle_alpha   90.00
_cell.angle_beta   90.00
_cell.angle_gamma   90.00
#
_symmetry.space_group_name_H-M   'P 1'
#
loop_
_entity.id
_entity.type
_entity.pdbx_description
1 polymer ?
#
loop_
_entity_poly.entity_id
_entity_poly.type
_entity_poly.pdbx_seq_one_letter_code
_entity_poly.pdbx_strand_id
1 'polypeptide(L)'
;MQWHGRYLWAREGASPVRSDARPARRLSIVAPCYNEHAGLAEFYRRTTAAAMAVAASDYEFVLLNDGSVDGTWALMAELAHRDPRVVAVNLSRRHGYQLALTAGLQICRGERVLTIDADLQDPPEVLAEMWRLMDTTEVDVVYGVRRERTGDTLLKRGTQRCSTG
;
A
#
# COMPACT_ATOMS: atom_id res chain seq x y z
N MET A 1 -15.04 -8.18 -21.97
CA MET A 1 -14.54 -8.25 -20.59
C MET A 1 -15.61 -7.61 -19.70
N GLN A 2 -16.35 -8.41 -18.94
CA GLN A 2 -17.51 -7.93 -18.18
C GLN A 2 -17.02 -7.48 -16.79
N TRP A 3 -17.20 -6.23 -16.45
CA TRP A 3 -16.90 -5.65 -15.16
C TRP A 3 -17.96 -6.09 -14.14
N HIS A 4 -17.59 -6.94 -13.19
CA HIS A 4 -18.41 -7.22 -12.03
C HIS A 4 -17.75 -6.59 -10.79
N GLY A 5 -18.24 -5.42 -10.44
CA GLY A 5 -17.78 -4.71 -9.23
C GLY A 5 -16.42 -4.03 -9.40
N ARG A 6 -15.77 -3.71 -8.28
CA ARG A 6 -14.52 -2.93 -8.18
C ARG A 6 -13.26 -3.79 -8.23
N TYR A 7 -13.30 -4.96 -8.88
CA TYR A 7 -12.19 -5.89 -8.96
C TYR A 7 -11.54 -5.80 -10.33
N LEU A 8 -10.23 -5.61 -10.34
CA LEU A 8 -9.40 -5.67 -11.53
C LEU A 8 -8.66 -7.01 -11.57
N TRP A 9 -8.84 -7.77 -12.64
CA TRP A 9 -8.07 -8.96 -12.92
C TRP A 9 -6.97 -8.62 -13.91
N ALA A 10 -5.70 -8.67 -13.46
CA ALA A 10 -4.56 -8.51 -14.35
C ALA A 10 -4.11 -9.90 -14.85
N ARG A 11 -4.11 -10.11 -16.17
CA ARG A 11 -3.44 -11.24 -16.83
C ARG A 11 -2.07 -10.81 -17.32
N GLU A 12 -1.14 -11.74 -17.37
CA GLU A 12 0.18 -11.54 -17.94
C GLU A 12 0.03 -11.03 -19.39
N GLY A 13 0.73 -9.92 -19.74
CA GLY A 13 0.64 -9.30 -21.08
C GLY A 13 -0.55 -8.35 -21.32
N ALA A 14 -1.39 -8.12 -20.32
CA ALA A 14 -2.43 -7.08 -20.45
C ALA A 14 -1.80 -5.69 -20.34
N SER A 15 -2.07 -4.83 -21.32
CA SER A 15 -1.75 -3.40 -21.21
C SER A 15 -2.41 -2.81 -19.96
N PRO A 16 -1.77 -1.83 -19.29
CA PRO A 16 -2.35 -1.20 -18.12
C PRO A 16 -3.75 -0.65 -18.46
N VAL A 17 -4.76 -1.16 -17.78
CA VAL A 17 -6.12 -0.66 -17.93
C VAL A 17 -6.15 0.72 -17.28
N ARG A 18 -5.95 1.76 -18.09
CA ARG A 18 -6.34 3.12 -17.69
C ARG A 18 -7.84 3.15 -17.58
N SER A 19 -8.35 3.01 -16.37
CA SER A 19 -9.76 3.21 -16.09
C SER A 19 -9.99 4.73 -15.94
N ASP A 20 -10.15 5.43 -17.03
CA ASP A 20 -10.43 6.88 -17.05
C ASP A 20 -11.78 7.25 -16.40
N ALA A 21 -12.53 6.26 -15.95
CA ALA A 21 -13.88 6.45 -15.39
C ALA A 21 -13.90 6.78 -13.90
N ARG A 22 -12.78 6.59 -13.16
CA ARG A 22 -12.74 6.89 -11.72
C ARG A 22 -12.30 8.35 -11.49
N PRO A 23 -12.89 9.12 -10.55
CA PRO A 23 -12.47 10.49 -10.27
C PRO A 23 -11.05 10.55 -9.67
N ALA A 24 -10.31 11.62 -9.92
CA ALA A 24 -9.05 11.91 -9.21
C ALA A 24 -9.26 11.95 -7.71
N ARG A 25 -8.20 11.70 -6.92
CA ARG A 25 -8.21 11.70 -5.47
C ARG A 25 -7.05 12.54 -4.94
N ARG A 26 -7.20 13.08 -3.72
CA ARG A 26 -6.08 13.75 -3.04
C ARG A 26 -5.00 12.77 -2.59
N LEU A 27 -5.39 11.56 -2.19
CA LEU A 27 -4.48 10.55 -1.67
C LEU A 27 -4.79 9.17 -2.26
N SER A 28 -3.78 8.46 -2.72
CA SER A 28 -3.82 7.01 -2.92
C SER A 28 -2.93 6.32 -1.90
N ILE A 29 -3.46 5.26 -1.26
CA ILE A 29 -2.69 4.36 -0.42
C ILE A 29 -2.49 3.09 -1.22
N VAL A 30 -1.26 2.70 -1.47
CA VAL A 30 -0.90 1.52 -2.26
C VAL A 30 -0.21 0.52 -1.35
N ALA A 31 -0.83 -0.64 -1.14
CA ALA A 31 -0.34 -1.67 -0.25
C ALA A 31 -0.32 -3.05 -0.93
N PRO A 32 0.86 -3.58 -1.30
CA PRO A 32 1.02 -4.96 -1.67
C PRO A 32 0.77 -5.88 -0.47
N CYS A 33 0.04 -6.98 -0.69
CA CYS A 33 -0.33 -7.96 0.33
C CYS A 33 0.07 -9.35 -0.13
N TYR A 34 0.76 -10.10 0.71
CA TYR A 34 1.07 -11.51 0.50
C TYR A 34 0.97 -12.29 1.80
N ASN A 35 -0.11 -13.09 1.96
CA ASN A 35 -0.40 -13.85 3.17
C ASN A 35 -0.55 -12.97 4.43
N GLU A 36 -1.34 -11.90 4.32
CA GLU A 36 -1.56 -10.90 5.37
C GLU A 36 -2.92 -11.02 6.05
N HIS A 37 -3.62 -12.16 5.87
CA HIS A 37 -4.99 -12.35 6.38
C HIS A 37 -5.15 -11.95 7.86
N ALA A 38 -4.21 -12.33 8.71
CA ALA A 38 -4.29 -12.11 10.15
C ALA A 38 -4.21 -10.64 10.56
N GLY A 39 -3.44 -9.81 9.83
CA GLY A 39 -3.18 -8.40 10.14
C GLY A 39 -3.99 -7.41 9.31
N LEU A 40 -4.52 -7.84 8.17
CA LEU A 40 -5.07 -6.96 7.14
C LEU A 40 -6.27 -6.12 7.63
N ALA A 41 -7.14 -6.67 8.48
CA ALA A 41 -8.29 -5.92 9.01
C ALA A 41 -7.84 -4.76 9.90
N GLU A 42 -6.87 -4.99 10.77
CA GLU A 42 -6.32 -3.95 11.65
C GLU A 42 -5.49 -2.93 10.85
N PHE A 43 -4.70 -3.40 9.89
CA PHE A 43 -3.98 -2.54 8.95
C PHE A 43 -4.95 -1.60 8.22
N TYR A 44 -6.02 -2.14 7.65
CA TYR A 44 -7.04 -1.35 6.97
C TYR A 44 -7.68 -0.31 7.90
N ARG A 45 -8.04 -0.71 9.11
CA ARG A 45 -8.66 0.18 10.10
C ARG A 45 -7.75 1.36 10.48
N ARG A 46 -6.49 1.09 10.80
CA ARG A 46 -5.51 2.13 11.21
C ARG A 46 -5.15 3.04 10.06
N THR A 47 -4.88 2.47 8.89
CA THR A 47 -4.51 3.24 7.70
C THR A 47 -5.67 4.11 7.21
N THR A 48 -6.90 3.60 7.28
CA THR A 48 -8.11 4.38 6.99
C THR A 48 -8.25 5.57 7.95
N ALA A 49 -8.04 5.37 9.25
CA ALA A 49 -8.08 6.47 10.22
C ALA A 49 -7.02 7.55 9.93
N ALA A 50 -5.79 7.15 9.60
CA ALA A 50 -4.72 8.05 9.22
C ALA A 50 -5.04 8.84 7.93
N ALA A 51 -5.58 8.17 6.91
CA ALA A 51 -5.99 8.79 5.66
C ALA A 51 -7.10 9.82 5.85
N MET A 52 -8.10 9.47 6.67
CA MET A 52 -9.20 10.40 7.00
C MET A 52 -8.72 11.67 7.70
N ALA A 53 -7.67 11.58 8.51
CA ALA A 53 -7.11 12.74 9.21
C ALA A 53 -6.48 13.78 8.25
N VAL A 54 -5.96 13.37 7.08
CA VAL A 54 -5.25 14.26 6.14
C VAL A 54 -6.03 14.56 4.85
N ALA A 55 -6.86 13.63 4.40
CA ALA A 55 -7.59 13.75 3.13
C ALA A 55 -9.12 13.64 3.30
N ALA A 56 -9.64 13.57 4.52
CA ALA A 56 -11.05 13.33 4.82
C ALA A 56 -11.57 12.08 4.06
N SER A 57 -12.60 12.24 3.22
CA SER A 57 -13.12 11.14 2.40
C SER A 57 -12.49 11.06 1.00
N ASP A 58 -11.58 11.96 0.67
CA ASP A 58 -11.00 12.09 -0.67
C ASP A 58 -9.70 11.30 -0.84
N TYR A 59 -9.79 10.00 -0.56
CA TYR A 59 -8.70 9.04 -0.77
C TYR A 59 -9.21 7.77 -1.43
N GLU A 60 -8.28 6.99 -1.95
CA GLU A 60 -8.51 5.60 -2.36
C GLU A 60 -7.48 4.68 -1.70
N PHE A 61 -7.87 3.43 -1.49
CA PHE A 61 -7.03 2.41 -0.91
C PHE A 61 -6.85 1.27 -1.92
N VAL A 62 -5.69 1.19 -2.53
CA VAL A 62 -5.33 0.19 -3.55
C VAL A 62 -4.61 -0.96 -2.86
N LEU A 63 -5.31 -2.06 -2.66
CA LEU A 63 -4.78 -3.30 -2.11
C LEU A 63 -4.44 -4.27 -3.23
N LEU A 64 -3.22 -4.80 -3.25
CA LEU A 64 -2.75 -5.72 -4.29
C LEU A 64 -2.45 -7.08 -3.69
N ASN A 65 -3.25 -8.08 -4.04
CA ASN A 65 -2.96 -9.47 -3.67
C ASN A 65 -1.90 -10.06 -4.60
N ASP A 66 -0.70 -10.31 -4.09
CA ASP A 66 0.41 -10.90 -4.84
C ASP A 66 0.42 -12.43 -4.73
N GLY A 67 -0.71 -13.05 -5.09
CA GLY A 67 -0.83 -14.50 -5.13
C GLY A 67 -0.84 -15.16 -3.75
N SER A 68 -1.51 -14.58 -2.75
CA SER A 68 -1.70 -15.18 -1.42
C SER A 68 -2.43 -16.51 -1.51
N VAL A 69 -2.08 -17.42 -0.61
CA VAL A 69 -2.66 -18.76 -0.49
C VAL A 69 -3.52 -18.94 0.77
N ASP A 70 -3.62 -17.89 1.58
CA ASP A 70 -4.48 -17.78 2.76
C ASP A 70 -5.78 -17.03 2.47
N GLY A 71 -6.49 -16.55 3.48
CA GLY A 71 -7.72 -15.77 3.33
C GLY A 71 -7.56 -14.32 2.90
N THR A 72 -6.34 -13.84 2.58
CA THR A 72 -6.04 -12.43 2.27
C THR A 72 -6.93 -11.90 1.14
N TRP A 73 -7.01 -12.62 0.01
CA TRP A 73 -7.82 -12.18 -1.11
C TRP A 73 -9.31 -12.08 -0.77
N ALA A 74 -9.86 -13.05 -0.04
CA ALA A 74 -11.26 -13.04 0.35
C ALA A 74 -11.59 -11.80 1.21
N LEU A 75 -10.71 -11.47 2.17
CA LEU A 75 -10.86 -10.29 3.01
C LEU A 75 -10.72 -8.98 2.21
N MET A 76 -9.76 -8.89 1.28
CA MET A 76 -9.63 -7.72 0.40
C MET A 76 -10.89 -7.50 -0.45
N ALA A 77 -11.47 -8.58 -0.98
CA ALA A 77 -12.70 -8.55 -1.76
C ALA A 77 -13.88 -8.06 -0.92
N GLU A 78 -13.98 -8.53 0.33
CA GLU A 78 -14.99 -8.08 1.28
C GLU A 78 -14.86 -6.59 1.62
N LEU A 79 -13.64 -6.12 1.87
CA LEU A 79 -13.36 -4.70 2.11
C LEU A 79 -13.77 -3.83 0.92
N ALA A 80 -13.43 -4.23 -0.30
CA ALA A 80 -13.82 -3.52 -1.52
C ALA A 80 -15.33 -3.51 -1.78
N HIS A 81 -16.05 -4.53 -1.30
CA HIS A 81 -17.51 -4.57 -1.37
C HIS A 81 -18.16 -3.58 -0.39
N ARG A 82 -17.59 -3.44 0.81
CA ARG A 82 -18.11 -2.58 1.88
C ARG A 82 -17.73 -1.12 1.75
N ASP A 83 -16.52 -0.84 1.26
CA ASP A 83 -15.99 0.52 1.13
C ASP A 83 -15.70 0.88 -0.33
N PRO A 84 -16.44 1.86 -0.90
CA PRO A 84 -16.23 2.32 -2.27
C PRO A 84 -14.86 2.93 -2.56
N ARG A 85 -14.08 3.24 -1.54
CA ARG A 85 -12.73 3.78 -1.66
C ARG A 85 -11.68 2.68 -1.85
N VAL A 86 -12.01 1.43 -1.50
CA VAL A 86 -11.10 0.29 -1.65
C VAL A 86 -11.13 -0.23 -3.08
N VAL A 87 -9.95 -0.37 -3.66
CA VAL A 87 -9.71 -1.03 -4.94
C VAL A 87 -8.87 -2.28 -4.66
N ALA A 88 -9.50 -3.45 -4.71
CA ALA A 88 -8.81 -4.71 -4.56
C ALA A 88 -8.37 -5.24 -5.93
N VAL A 89 -7.08 -5.56 -6.05
CA VAL A 89 -6.47 -6.12 -7.26
C VAL A 89 -5.92 -7.50 -6.95
N ASN A 90 -6.29 -8.48 -7.75
CA ASN A 90 -5.77 -9.83 -7.63
C ASN A 90 -4.80 -10.13 -8.79
N LEU A 91 -3.53 -10.25 -8.49
CA LEU A 91 -2.55 -10.65 -9.48
C LEU A 91 -2.69 -12.15 -9.79
N SER A 92 -2.43 -12.53 -11.02
CA SER A 92 -2.65 -13.91 -11.51
C SER A 92 -1.80 -14.96 -10.80
N ARG A 93 -0.67 -14.55 -10.22
CA ARG A 93 0.27 -15.36 -9.45
C ARG A 93 1.14 -14.46 -8.59
N ARG A 94 2.02 -15.03 -7.80
CA ARG A 94 3.05 -14.28 -7.08
C ARG A 94 4.07 -13.71 -8.07
N HIS A 95 4.18 -12.40 -8.11
CA HIS A 95 5.13 -11.64 -8.94
C HIS A 95 6.26 -11.02 -8.12
N GLY A 96 6.08 -10.92 -6.80
CA GLY A 96 6.97 -10.28 -5.85
C GLY A 96 6.61 -8.82 -5.61
N TYR A 97 7.06 -8.33 -4.46
CA TYR A 97 6.71 -7.01 -3.91
C TYR A 97 6.85 -5.86 -4.92
N GLN A 98 7.98 -5.80 -5.62
CA GLN A 98 8.29 -4.70 -6.54
C GLN A 98 7.29 -4.61 -7.71
N LEU A 99 6.94 -5.75 -8.30
CA LEU A 99 5.99 -5.78 -9.41
C LEU A 99 4.56 -5.53 -8.93
N ALA A 100 4.18 -6.05 -7.77
CA ALA A 100 2.89 -5.75 -7.16
C ALA A 100 2.76 -4.26 -6.86
N LEU A 101 3.77 -3.64 -6.24
CA LEU A 101 3.81 -2.20 -5.99
C LEU A 101 3.72 -1.39 -7.29
N THR A 102 4.48 -1.77 -8.31
CA THR A 102 4.44 -1.11 -9.63
C THR A 102 3.04 -1.15 -10.24
N ALA A 103 2.36 -2.30 -10.17
CA ALA A 103 0.99 -2.43 -10.64
C ALA A 103 0.04 -1.48 -9.90
N GLY A 104 0.20 -1.35 -8.58
CA GLY A 104 -0.57 -0.41 -7.77
C GLY A 104 -0.34 1.05 -8.15
N LEU A 105 0.91 1.43 -8.35
CA LEU A 105 1.29 2.78 -8.77
C LEU A 105 0.75 3.15 -10.16
N GLN A 106 0.60 2.16 -11.05
CA GLN A 106 0.04 2.40 -12.39
C GLN A 106 -1.47 2.66 -12.39
N ILE A 107 -2.18 2.20 -11.38
CA ILE A 107 -3.64 2.30 -11.31
C ILE A 107 -4.15 3.30 -10.27
N CYS A 108 -3.29 3.77 -9.39
CA CYS A 108 -3.62 4.78 -8.41
C CYS A 108 -3.82 6.16 -9.08
N ARG A 109 -4.60 7.05 -8.42
CA ARG A 109 -5.04 8.33 -9.02
C ARG A 109 -4.96 9.50 -8.06
N GLY A 110 -4.34 9.27 -6.89
CA GLY A 110 -4.10 10.32 -5.92
C GLY A 110 -3.06 11.31 -6.43
N GLU A 111 -3.24 12.58 -6.10
CA GLU A 111 -2.22 13.62 -6.27
C GLU A 111 -0.97 13.29 -5.45
N ARG A 112 -1.18 12.65 -4.30
CA ARG A 112 -0.13 12.10 -3.44
C ARG A 112 -0.33 10.61 -3.28
N VAL A 113 0.76 9.87 -3.17
CA VAL A 113 0.73 8.42 -3.02
C VAL A 113 1.50 8.02 -1.77
N LEU A 114 0.83 7.31 -0.85
CA LEU A 114 1.47 6.58 0.24
C LEU A 114 1.70 5.13 -0.21
N THR A 115 2.95 4.68 -0.19
CA THR A 115 3.27 3.26 -0.27
C THR A 115 3.57 2.74 1.13
N ILE A 116 2.93 1.65 1.53
CA ILE A 116 3.06 1.10 2.88
C ILE A 116 2.86 -0.42 2.87
N ASP A 117 3.64 -1.13 3.68
CA ASP A 117 3.52 -2.58 3.83
C ASP A 117 2.32 -2.92 4.75
N ALA A 118 1.61 -4.00 4.42
CA ALA A 118 0.40 -4.39 5.14
C ALA A 118 0.68 -5.11 6.48
N ASP A 119 1.95 -5.34 6.83
CA ASP A 119 2.39 -6.11 8.00
C ASP A 119 2.40 -5.32 9.33
N LEU A 120 2.02 -4.03 9.29
CA LEU A 120 1.99 -3.11 10.45
C LEU A 120 3.35 -2.86 11.11
N GLN A 121 4.47 -3.24 10.48
CA GLN A 121 5.79 -2.88 11.00
C GLN A 121 6.06 -1.37 10.89
N ASP A 122 5.44 -0.71 9.92
CA ASP A 122 5.45 0.74 9.79
C ASP A 122 4.10 1.30 10.24
N PRO A 123 4.08 2.22 11.24
CA PRO A 123 2.83 2.74 11.76
C PRO A 123 2.17 3.69 10.74
N PRO A 124 0.93 3.42 10.30
CA PRO A 124 0.24 4.29 9.33
C PRO A 124 0.03 5.73 9.82
N GLU A 125 0.09 5.94 11.12
CA GLU A 125 -0.11 7.23 11.78
C GLU A 125 0.96 8.27 11.40
N VAL A 126 2.13 7.83 10.91
CA VAL A 126 3.20 8.73 10.41
C VAL A 126 2.75 9.52 9.17
N LEU A 127 1.68 9.09 8.50
CA LEU A 127 1.13 9.77 7.33
C LEU A 127 0.83 11.26 7.60
N ALA A 128 0.32 11.58 8.79
CA ALA A 128 0.01 12.98 9.15
C ALA A 128 1.27 13.86 9.17
N GLU A 129 2.39 13.35 9.69
CA GLU A 129 3.66 14.05 9.69
C GLU A 129 4.25 14.16 8.29
N MET A 130 4.22 13.08 7.51
CA MET A 130 4.67 13.08 6.11
C MET A 130 3.89 14.08 5.28
N TRP A 131 2.57 14.11 5.47
CA TRP A 131 1.69 15.07 4.79
C TRP A 131 2.07 16.51 5.10
N ARG A 132 2.23 16.84 6.39
CA ARG A 132 2.65 18.15 6.83
C ARG A 132 4.01 18.57 6.27
N LEU A 133 4.98 17.64 6.21
CA LEU A 133 6.29 17.91 5.61
C LEU A 133 6.15 18.27 4.13
N MET A 134 5.37 17.53 3.36
CA MET A 134 5.12 17.85 1.95
C MET A 134 4.40 19.20 1.76
N ASP A 135 3.55 19.60 2.72
CA ASP A 135 2.85 20.90 2.65
C ASP A 135 3.76 22.08 3.01
N THR A 136 4.78 21.86 3.84
CA THR A 136 5.65 22.94 4.37
C THR A 136 7.01 23.03 3.69
N THR A 137 7.33 22.06 2.82
CA THR A 137 8.61 22.01 2.10
C THR A 137 8.34 21.70 0.63
N GLU A 138 9.22 22.14 -0.25
CA GLU A 138 9.12 21.89 -1.70
C GLU A 138 9.77 20.54 -2.07
N VAL A 139 9.35 19.44 -1.39
CA VAL A 139 9.89 18.11 -1.64
C VAL A 139 8.85 17.24 -2.34
N ASP A 140 9.29 16.47 -3.32
CA ASP A 140 8.44 15.53 -4.06
C ASP A 140 8.28 14.19 -3.33
N VAL A 141 9.24 13.83 -2.45
CA VAL A 141 9.25 12.53 -1.77
C VAL A 141 9.60 12.70 -0.30
N VAL A 142 8.78 12.12 0.57
CA VAL A 142 9.06 11.96 2.00
C VAL A 142 9.10 10.46 2.30
N TYR A 143 10.13 9.99 2.99
CA TYR A 143 10.24 8.60 3.39
C TYR A 143 10.56 8.44 4.88
N GLY A 144 10.01 7.39 5.49
CA GLY A 144 10.27 7.04 6.88
C GLY A 144 11.61 6.30 7.04
N VAL A 145 12.43 6.71 8.01
CA VAL A 145 13.64 6.01 8.41
C VAL A 145 13.45 5.44 9.80
N ARG A 146 13.54 4.13 9.94
CA ARG A 146 13.50 3.48 11.27
C ARG A 146 14.78 3.80 12.02
N ARG A 147 14.67 4.50 13.15
CA ARG A 147 15.83 4.83 14.00
C ARG A 147 16.39 3.65 14.77
N GLU A 148 15.54 2.67 15.13
CA GLU A 148 15.95 1.44 15.84
C GLU A 148 15.14 0.24 15.32
N ARG A 149 15.82 -0.85 14.97
CA ARG A 149 15.18 -2.15 14.85
C ARG A 149 15.09 -2.78 16.23
N THR A 150 13.91 -2.87 16.80
CA THR A 150 13.65 -3.68 17.98
C THR A 150 13.95 -5.14 17.62
N GLY A 151 15.13 -5.66 17.98
CA GLY A 151 15.55 -7.03 17.68
C GLY A 151 16.97 -7.20 17.13
N ASP A 152 17.71 -6.13 16.88
CA ASP A 152 19.12 -6.26 16.57
C ASP A 152 19.89 -6.61 17.88
N THR A 153 20.15 -7.90 18.05
CA THR A 153 21.02 -8.40 19.10
C THR A 153 22.41 -7.74 18.98
N LEU A 154 23.02 -7.38 20.10
CA LEU A 154 24.35 -6.75 20.21
C LEU A 154 25.46 -7.41 19.37
N LEU A 155 25.28 -8.69 18.98
CA LEU A 155 26.18 -9.43 18.11
C LEU A 155 26.22 -8.93 16.65
N LYS A 156 25.14 -8.32 16.13
CA LYS A 156 25.13 -7.79 14.75
C LYS A 156 25.75 -6.39 14.63
N ARG A 157 25.86 -5.65 15.75
CA ARG A 157 26.52 -4.32 15.76
C ARG A 157 28.03 -4.39 15.60
N GLY A 158 28.65 -5.55 15.88
CA GLY A 158 30.11 -5.74 15.81
C GLY A 158 30.67 -5.98 14.40
N THR A 159 29.85 -6.46 13.46
CA THR A 159 30.33 -6.88 12.14
C THR A 159 30.24 -5.82 11.04
N GLN A 160 29.58 -4.69 11.30
CA GLN A 160 29.47 -3.60 10.30
C GLN A 160 30.59 -2.55 10.38
N ARG A 161 31.59 -2.71 11.25
CA ARG A 161 32.69 -1.74 11.44
C ARG A 161 34.01 -2.10 10.73
N CYS A 162 34.07 -3.14 9.92
CA CYS A 162 35.28 -3.51 9.18
C CYS A 162 34.98 -3.66 7.69
N SER A 163 34.75 -2.54 7.00
CA SER A 163 34.92 -2.45 5.56
C SER A 163 35.04 -0.98 5.13
N THR A 164 36.15 -0.38 5.52
CA THR A 164 36.74 0.78 4.85
C THR A 164 38.26 0.65 5.00
N GLY A 165 38.88 0.12 3.97
CA GLY A 165 40.29 0.05 3.72
C GLY A 165 40.52 -0.09 2.24
#